data_aa9d7d44e546bf5741dc67800f3bf1ad
#
_entry.id   aa9d7d44e546bf5741dc67800f3bf1ad
#
_cell.length_a   1.000
_cell.length_b   1.000
_cell.length_c   1.000
_cell.angle_alpha   90.00
_cell.angle_beta   90.00
_cell.angle_gamma   90.00
#
_symmetry.space_group_name_H-M   'P 1'
#
loop_
_entity.id
_entity.type
_entity.pdbx_description
1 polymer ?
#
loop_
_entity_poly.entity_id
_entity_poly.type
_entity_poly.pdbx_seq_one_letter_code
_entity_poly.pdbx_strand_id
1 'polypeptide(L)' 'LYSVKQGDSLYRIADIFNIEISDIKDINELMNNEINPGQVLKIIIKAF' A
#
# COMPACT_ATOMS: atom_id res chain seq x y z
N LEU A 1 -5.17 -8.66 0.91
CA LEU A 1 -3.83 -8.42 1.46
C LEU A 1 -2.79 -8.43 0.35
N TYR A 2 -1.80 -7.59 0.47
CA TYR A 2 -0.73 -7.50 -0.51
C TYR A 2 0.62 -7.67 0.20
N SER A 3 1.45 -8.57 -0.32
CA SER A 3 2.80 -8.76 0.20
C SER A 3 3.77 -7.88 -0.57
N VAL A 4 4.47 -7.01 0.16
CA VAL A 4 5.43 -6.09 -0.44
C VAL A 4 6.61 -6.87 -1.01
N LYS A 5 7.00 -6.53 -2.23
CA LYS A 5 8.12 -7.15 -2.92
C LYS A 5 9.28 -6.18 -2.97
N GLN A 6 10.47 -6.72 -3.17
CA GLN A 6 11.67 -5.90 -3.31
C GLN A 6 11.47 -4.94 -4.50
N GLY A 7 11.76 -3.66 -4.27
CA GLY A 7 11.58 -2.63 -5.27
C GLY A 7 10.22 -1.96 -5.26
N ASP A 8 9.28 -2.43 -4.44
CA ASP A 8 7.97 -1.81 -4.32
C ASP A 8 8.05 -0.51 -3.51
N SER A 9 7.11 0.39 -3.79
CA SER A 9 6.91 1.60 -3.01
C SER A 9 5.42 1.81 -2.84
N LEU A 10 5.02 2.66 -1.88
CA LEU A 10 3.61 2.99 -1.72
C LEU A 10 3.03 3.63 -2.98
N TYR A 11 3.82 4.45 -3.66
CA TYR A 11 3.38 5.07 -4.92
C TYR A 11 3.05 4.01 -5.96
N ARG A 12 3.92 3.02 -6.08
CA ARG A 12 3.72 1.95 -7.06
C ARG A 12 2.51 1.09 -6.70
N ILE A 13 2.37 0.75 -5.42
CA ILE A 13 1.24 -0.06 -4.96
C ILE A 13 -0.07 0.68 -5.16
N ALA A 14 -0.11 1.97 -4.82
CA ALA A 14 -1.29 2.79 -5.00
C ALA A 14 -1.67 2.86 -6.49
N ASP A 15 -0.68 2.97 -7.36
CA ASP A 15 -0.92 3.03 -8.80
C ASP A 15 -1.47 1.71 -9.34
N ILE A 16 -0.91 0.58 -8.88
CA ILE A 16 -1.37 -0.75 -9.31
C ILE A 16 -2.84 -0.95 -8.98
N PHE A 17 -3.25 -0.53 -7.78
CA PHE A 17 -4.63 -0.73 -7.32
C PHE A 17 -5.53 0.46 -7.58
N ASN A 18 -4.99 1.54 -8.13
CA ASN A 18 -5.72 2.77 -8.44
C ASN A 18 -6.40 3.34 -7.19
N ILE A 19 -5.63 3.44 -6.12
CA ILE A 19 -6.08 3.99 -4.84
C ILE A 19 -5.13 5.08 -4.37
N GLU A 20 -5.53 5.81 -3.32
CA GLU A 20 -4.69 6.87 -2.76
C GLU A 20 -3.68 6.30 -1.79
N ILE A 21 -2.48 6.90 -1.76
CA ILE A 21 -1.46 6.53 -0.79
C ILE A 21 -1.98 6.76 0.63
N SER A 22 -2.71 7.84 0.84
CA SER A 22 -3.27 8.15 2.15
C SER A 22 -4.20 7.04 2.63
N ASP A 23 -4.94 6.40 1.74
CA ASP A 23 -5.80 5.28 2.10
C ASP A 23 -4.99 4.09 2.61
N ILE A 24 -3.89 3.79 1.93
CA ILE A 24 -3.02 2.69 2.36
C ILE A 24 -2.42 3.00 3.72
N LYS A 25 -1.95 4.22 3.92
CA LYS A 25 -1.33 4.62 5.18
C LYS A 25 -2.34 4.57 6.33
N ASP A 26 -3.54 5.05 6.10
CA ASP A 26 -4.56 5.09 7.13
C ASP A 26 -4.96 3.69 7.60
N ILE A 27 -5.25 2.80 6.65
CA ILE A 27 -5.75 1.47 7.02
C ILE A 27 -4.65 0.59 7.63
N ASN A 28 -3.39 0.88 7.31
CA ASN A 28 -2.25 0.12 7.84
C ASN A 28 -1.56 0.85 9.00
N GLU A 29 -2.07 2.00 9.40
CA GLU A 29 -1.52 2.80 10.49
C GLU A 29 -0.04 3.15 10.26
N LEU A 30 0.29 3.50 9.02
CA LEU A 30 1.65 3.86 8.66
C LEU A 30 1.90 5.33 8.94
N MET A 31 3.01 5.63 9.59
CA MET A 31 3.37 7.01 9.92
C MET A 31 4.19 7.69 8.83
N ASN A 32 4.77 6.90 7.94
CA ASN A 32 5.56 7.41 6.82
C ASN A 32 5.36 6.50 5.61
N ASN A 33 6.11 6.77 4.53
CA ASN A 33 5.97 6.03 3.29
C ASN A 33 6.92 4.83 3.19
N GLU A 34 7.60 4.48 4.27
CA GLU A 34 8.56 3.39 4.25
C GLU A 34 7.87 2.05 4.40
N ILE A 35 8.19 1.14 3.50
CA ILE A 35 7.73 -0.25 3.53
C ILE A 35 8.92 -1.15 3.23
N ASN A 36 8.82 -2.40 3.67
CA ASN A 36 9.91 -3.36 3.53
C ASN A 36 9.42 -4.61 2.80
N PRO A 37 10.29 -5.26 2.02
CA PRO A 37 9.93 -6.53 1.38
C PRO A 37 9.48 -7.55 2.41
N GLY A 38 8.42 -8.27 2.08
CA GLY A 38 7.82 -9.24 2.99
C GLY A 38 6.77 -8.67 3.92
N GLN A 39 6.64 -7.36 4.01
CA GLN A 39 5.61 -6.72 4.80
C GLN A 39 4.24 -6.96 4.14
N VAL A 40 3.23 -7.25 4.95
CA VAL A 40 1.87 -7.47 4.45
C VAL A 40 1.04 -6.22 4.70
N LEU A 41 0.42 -5.72 3.63
CA LEU A 41 -0.41 -4.52 3.69
C LEU A 41 -1.87 -4.87 3.41
N LYS A 42 -2.76 -4.20 4.11
CA LYS A 42 -4.19 -4.26 3.82
C LYS A 42 -4.49 -3.28 2.70
N ILE A 43 -5.14 -3.75 1.65
CA ILE A 43 -5.51 -2.91 0.52
C ILE A 43 -7.02 -2.97 0.38
N ILE A 44 -7.67 -1.82 0.36
CA ILE A 44 -9.10 -1.74 0.11
C ILE A 44 -9.32 -1.08 -1.23
N ILE A 45 -9.92 -1.82 -2.14
CA ILE A 45 -10.23 -1.31 -3.48
C ILE A 45 -11.67 -0.83 -3.46
N LYS A 46 -11.85 0.45 -3.77
CA LYS A 46 -13.19 1.03 -3.88
C LYS A 46 -13.69 0.82 -5.29
N ALA A 47 -14.69 -0.02 -5.44
CA ALA A 47 -15.32 -0.28 -6.73
C ALA A 47 -16.71 0.36 -6.73
N PHE A 48 -16.93 1.22 -7.72
CA PHE A 48 -18.24 1.88 -7.88
C PHE A 48 -18.82 1.52 -9.23
#